data_6de7b020f4872f581c0858dad37e6dab
#
_entry.id   6de7b020f4872f581c0858dad37e6dab
#
_cell.length_a   1.000
_cell.length_b   1.000
_cell.length_c   1.000
_cell.angle_alpha   90.00
_cell.angle_beta   90.00
_cell.angle_gamma   90.00
#
_symmetry.space_group_name_H-M   'P 1'
#
loop_
_entity.id
_entity.type
_entity.pdbx_description
1 polymer ?
#
loop_
_entity_poly.entity_id
_entity_poly.type
_entity_poly.pdbx_seq_one_letter_code
_entity_poly.pdbx_strand_id
1 'polypeptide(L)'
;MNIMLVAGEASGDLHGAALCKALRERAPAARLYGMGGARMAAAGMEVLEDLTARAGVGTTEAAAGVLPLYRAYRRLRARFSGPERPHALVLIDFPEFNLRLARAARRHRIPVVYFIPPQIWAWRGWRVHAMRRLLSLVLAVFPFEPPLYRRAGVPVAYVGHPLVDALANAPTRAAARARLGLAPDDVVLGLLPGSRHSEIERALPVMRDAVAAITAQRRHTRVLLALAPTVDGTHVECVLASAPAGGRTSRPPGGAGGLGGSPEPPKVQMSRATYDVMRAADVVIATSGTVTLEAALLGTPMVVCYKVSRLTACMIRSLVRVPWMSLVNIVAGRAVVPELFQDDATTEALADEAGRLLDDASARDTQRAAFRELAGGLGEPG
;
A
#
# COMPACT_ATOMS: atom_id res chain seq x y z
N MET A 1 8.96 17.32 27.93
CA MET A 1 7.69 17.33 27.14
C MET A 1 7.31 15.89 26.80
N ASN A 2 6.05 15.50 26.96
CA ASN A 2 5.55 14.16 26.68
C ASN A 2 4.73 14.19 25.39
N ILE A 3 5.07 13.37 24.38
CA ILE A 3 4.34 13.24 23.13
C ILE A 3 3.89 11.78 22.99
N MET A 4 2.59 11.58 22.87
CA MET A 4 2.04 10.26 22.58
C MET A 4 1.83 10.11 21.07
N LEU A 5 2.41 9.06 20.47
CA LEU A 5 2.21 8.72 19.05
C LEU A 5 1.42 7.41 18.94
N VAL A 6 0.54 7.31 17.95
CA VAL A 6 -0.34 6.16 17.79
C VAL A 6 -0.41 5.75 16.33
N ALA A 7 0.19 4.60 16.02
CA ALA A 7 0.15 3.90 14.74
C ALA A 7 -0.32 2.45 14.96
N GLY A 8 -1.30 1.98 14.20
CA GLY A 8 -1.89 0.65 14.38
C GLY A 8 -1.58 -0.35 13.26
N GLU A 9 -0.91 0.09 12.19
CA GLU A 9 -0.60 -0.72 11.01
C GLU A 9 0.89 -0.61 10.65
N ALA A 10 1.40 -1.56 9.87
CA ALA A 10 2.81 -1.62 9.48
C ALA A 10 3.27 -0.37 8.67
N SER A 11 2.38 0.20 7.84
CA SER A 11 2.62 1.46 7.14
C SER A 11 2.74 2.64 8.11
N GLY A 12 1.83 2.70 9.08
CA GLY A 12 1.87 3.71 10.14
C GLY A 12 3.13 3.61 11.02
N ASP A 13 3.61 2.39 11.31
CA ASP A 13 4.86 2.17 12.05
C ASP A 13 6.09 2.66 11.26
N LEU A 14 6.12 2.45 9.94
CA LEU A 14 7.18 2.95 9.06
C LEU A 14 7.24 4.48 9.10
N HIS A 15 6.11 5.15 8.87
CA HIS A 15 6.02 6.60 8.85
C HIS A 15 6.20 7.22 10.25
N GLY A 16 5.68 6.54 11.27
CA GLY A 16 5.86 6.91 12.67
C GLY A 16 7.32 6.85 13.11
N ALA A 17 8.09 5.88 12.62
CA ALA A 17 9.51 5.77 12.91
C ALA A 17 10.32 6.95 12.34
N ALA A 18 10.03 7.39 11.12
CA ALA A 18 10.64 8.58 10.53
C ALA A 18 10.31 9.83 11.37
N LEU A 19 9.03 10.00 11.74
CA LEU A 19 8.60 11.11 12.59
C LEU A 19 9.27 11.06 13.97
N CYS A 20 9.44 9.87 14.58
CA CYS A 20 10.14 9.73 15.86
C CYS A 20 11.59 10.19 15.77
N LYS A 21 12.31 9.81 14.69
CA LYS A 21 13.68 10.27 14.46
C LYS A 21 13.76 11.79 14.35
N ALA A 22 12.94 12.41 13.51
CA ALA A 22 12.91 13.85 13.35
C ALA A 22 12.54 14.60 14.65
N LEU A 23 11.61 14.05 15.44
CA LEU A 23 11.28 14.61 16.77
C LEU A 23 12.44 14.49 17.76
N ARG A 24 13.19 13.38 17.74
CA ARG A 24 14.37 13.19 18.57
C ARG A 24 15.48 14.18 18.24
N GLU A 25 15.69 14.45 16.98
CA GLU A 25 16.70 15.43 16.53
C GLU A 25 16.34 16.86 16.97
N ARG A 26 15.07 17.23 16.85
CA ARG A 26 14.61 18.60 17.16
C ARG A 26 14.23 18.82 18.63
N ALA A 27 13.88 17.79 19.36
CA ALA A 27 13.49 17.83 20.77
C ALA A 27 14.04 16.61 21.53
N PRO A 28 15.37 16.49 21.75
CA PRO A 28 16.00 15.33 22.39
C PRO A 28 15.45 14.98 23.78
N ALA A 29 15.03 16.01 24.52
CA ALA A 29 14.44 15.85 25.86
C ALA A 29 12.95 15.44 25.85
N ALA A 30 12.33 15.31 24.69
CA ALA A 30 10.95 14.87 24.62
C ALA A 30 10.84 13.36 24.85
N ARG A 31 9.93 12.95 25.73
CA ARG A 31 9.55 11.55 25.90
C ARG A 31 8.53 11.21 24.82
N LEU A 32 8.90 10.26 23.92
CA LEU A 32 8.03 9.71 22.91
C LEU A 32 7.53 8.35 23.37
N TYR A 33 6.22 8.15 23.40
CA TYR A 33 5.62 6.89 23.86
C TYR A 33 4.25 6.67 23.21
N GLY A 34 3.75 5.44 23.23
CA GLY A 34 2.41 5.17 22.75
C GLY A 34 2.22 3.81 22.08
N MET A 35 1.52 3.78 20.96
CA MET A 35 1.25 2.57 20.19
C MET A 35 2.01 2.61 18.85
N GLY A 36 2.74 1.56 18.56
CA GLY A 36 3.53 1.41 17.33
C GLY A 36 4.19 0.06 17.32
N GLY A 37 4.98 -0.21 16.29
CA GLY A 37 5.70 -1.47 16.12
C GLY A 37 7.21 -1.35 16.37
N ALA A 38 7.92 -2.36 15.90
CA ALA A 38 9.36 -2.50 16.09
C ALA A 38 10.17 -1.34 15.48
N ARG A 39 9.70 -0.73 14.39
CA ARG A 39 10.39 0.39 13.74
C ARG A 39 10.33 1.67 14.59
N MET A 40 9.17 1.99 15.15
CA MET A 40 9.03 3.12 16.08
C MET A 40 9.80 2.88 17.38
N ALA A 41 9.84 1.65 17.89
CA ALA A 41 10.69 1.26 19.01
C ALA A 41 12.17 1.50 18.72
N ALA A 42 12.66 1.03 17.56
CA ALA A 42 14.03 1.24 17.11
C ALA A 42 14.38 2.73 16.90
N ALA A 43 13.37 3.56 16.58
CA ALA A 43 13.50 5.02 16.48
C ALA A 43 13.45 5.74 17.85
N GLY A 44 13.44 4.99 18.95
CA GLY A 44 13.51 5.51 20.30
C GLY A 44 12.17 5.86 20.96
N MET A 45 11.05 5.35 20.43
CA MET A 45 9.76 5.47 21.09
C MET A 45 9.57 4.36 22.14
N GLU A 46 9.03 4.70 23.31
CA GLU A 46 8.56 3.72 24.29
C GLU A 46 7.22 3.13 23.83
N VAL A 47 7.24 1.87 23.36
CA VAL A 47 6.05 1.17 22.86
C VAL A 47 5.27 0.59 24.04
N LEU A 48 4.08 1.12 24.29
CA LEU A 48 3.14 0.62 25.29
C LEU A 48 2.24 -0.50 24.74
N GLU A 49 1.94 -0.44 23.47
CA GLU A 49 1.07 -1.39 22.74
C GLU A 49 1.61 -1.58 21.33
N ASP A 50 1.63 -2.84 20.86
CA ASP A 50 1.93 -3.19 19.48
C ASP A 50 0.78 -4.00 18.88
N LEU A 51 0.10 -3.41 17.91
CA LEU A 51 -0.94 -4.06 17.11
C LEU A 51 -0.53 -4.22 15.64
N THR A 52 0.65 -3.75 15.27
CA THR A 52 1.11 -3.71 13.87
C THR A 52 1.29 -5.11 13.27
N ALA A 53 1.72 -6.08 14.07
CA ALA A 53 1.89 -7.47 13.65
C ALA A 53 0.55 -8.20 13.43
N ARG A 54 -0.55 -7.71 14.04
CA ARG A 54 -1.88 -8.36 13.97
C ARG A 54 -2.76 -7.85 12.84
N ALA A 55 -2.48 -6.68 12.29
CA ALA A 55 -3.26 -6.07 11.20
C ALA A 55 -3.22 -6.88 9.88
N GLY A 56 -2.32 -7.84 9.75
CA GLY A 56 -2.18 -8.74 8.59
C GLY A 56 -3.01 -10.03 8.65
N VAL A 57 -3.60 -10.37 9.80
CA VAL A 57 -4.38 -11.62 9.97
C VAL A 57 -5.82 -11.39 9.52
N GLY A 58 -6.28 -12.27 8.64
CA GLY A 58 -7.52 -12.11 7.84
C GLY A 58 -8.82 -11.94 8.63
N THR A 59 -9.83 -11.48 7.92
CA THR A 59 -11.16 -11.04 8.37
C THR A 59 -12.05 -12.09 9.03
N THR A 60 -11.66 -13.35 9.10
CA THR A 60 -12.41 -14.42 9.78
C THR A 60 -12.34 -14.35 11.31
N GLU A 61 -11.46 -13.51 11.87
CA GLU A 61 -11.29 -13.30 13.30
C GLU A 61 -11.75 -11.91 13.79
N ALA A 62 -12.76 -11.33 13.16
CA ALA A 62 -13.26 -9.99 13.54
C ALA A 62 -13.61 -9.87 15.04
N ALA A 63 -14.08 -10.94 15.66
CA ALA A 63 -14.34 -10.98 17.10
C ALA A 63 -13.06 -11.05 17.95
N ALA A 64 -12.02 -11.77 17.48
CA ALA A 64 -10.72 -11.85 18.16
C ALA A 64 -9.92 -10.54 18.10
N GLY A 65 -10.15 -9.71 17.09
CA GLY A 65 -9.49 -8.39 16.92
C GLY A 65 -10.04 -7.28 17.83
N VAL A 66 -11.32 -7.36 18.24
CA VAL A 66 -11.96 -6.26 19.01
C VAL A 66 -11.40 -6.13 20.42
N LEU A 67 -11.16 -7.24 21.11
CA LEU A 67 -10.71 -7.21 22.51
C LEU A 67 -9.29 -6.61 22.67
N PRO A 68 -8.29 -6.96 21.85
CA PRO A 68 -6.98 -6.29 21.86
C PRO A 68 -7.08 -4.79 21.57
N LEU A 69 -7.87 -4.39 20.56
CA LEU A 69 -8.10 -2.97 20.25
C LEU A 69 -8.73 -2.22 21.43
N TYR A 70 -9.70 -2.82 22.09
CA TYR A 70 -10.34 -2.21 23.25
C TYR A 70 -9.39 -2.10 24.46
N ARG A 71 -8.54 -3.12 24.68
CA ARG A 71 -7.50 -3.09 25.72
C ARG A 71 -6.48 -1.99 25.45
N ALA A 72 -5.96 -1.92 24.22
CA ALA A 72 -5.05 -0.87 23.82
C ALA A 72 -5.68 0.54 23.99
N TYR A 73 -6.94 0.71 23.54
CA TYR A 73 -7.67 1.96 23.74
C TYR A 73 -7.76 2.35 25.23
N ARG A 74 -8.12 1.41 26.11
CA ARG A 74 -8.20 1.67 27.55
C ARG A 74 -6.86 2.06 28.16
N ARG A 75 -5.79 1.37 27.80
CA ARG A 75 -4.43 1.64 28.30
C ARG A 75 -3.93 3.02 27.86
N LEU A 76 -4.06 3.35 26.57
CA LEU A 76 -3.66 4.66 26.07
C LEU A 76 -4.50 5.79 26.69
N ARG A 77 -5.82 5.60 26.78
CA ARG A 77 -6.70 6.58 27.40
C ARG A 77 -6.39 6.81 28.88
N ALA A 78 -5.98 5.78 29.62
CA ALA A 78 -5.61 5.91 31.02
C ALA A 78 -4.43 6.87 31.23
N ARG A 79 -3.55 7.04 30.23
CA ARG A 79 -2.43 8.00 30.24
C ARG A 79 -2.85 9.46 30.02
N PHE A 80 -4.11 9.74 29.71
CA PHE A 80 -4.58 11.11 29.53
C PHE A 80 -4.75 11.89 30.83
N SER A 81 -4.66 11.20 31.97
CA SER A 81 -4.67 11.76 33.32
C SER A 81 -3.41 11.37 34.06
N GLY A 82 -3.02 12.15 35.04
CA GLY A 82 -1.84 11.86 35.87
C GLY A 82 -0.53 12.47 35.38
N PRO A 83 0.61 12.10 36.00
CA PRO A 83 1.91 12.75 35.78
C PRO A 83 2.50 12.46 34.37
N GLU A 84 2.09 11.37 33.73
CA GLU A 84 2.55 10.99 32.40
C GLU A 84 1.66 11.52 31.26
N ARG A 85 0.73 12.41 31.58
CA ARG A 85 -0.19 13.00 30.61
C ARG A 85 0.57 13.55 29.39
N PRO A 86 0.12 13.23 28.16
CA PRO A 86 0.75 13.79 26.97
C PRO A 86 0.43 15.27 26.81
N HIS A 87 1.42 16.04 26.41
CA HIS A 87 1.26 17.43 26.01
C HIS A 87 0.68 17.55 24.60
N ALA A 88 0.90 16.51 23.76
CA ALA A 88 0.31 16.36 22.43
C ALA A 88 0.08 14.88 22.11
N LEU A 89 -0.99 14.60 21.37
CA LEU A 89 -1.31 13.30 20.79
C LEU A 89 -1.14 13.37 19.29
N VAL A 90 -0.25 12.55 18.72
CA VAL A 90 -0.04 12.42 17.28
C VAL A 90 -0.64 11.10 16.81
N LEU A 91 -1.62 11.18 15.94
CA LEU A 91 -2.32 10.05 15.35
C LEU A 91 -1.79 9.82 13.95
N ILE A 92 -1.46 8.58 13.60
CA ILE A 92 -0.87 8.22 12.32
C ILE A 92 -1.76 7.18 11.68
N ASP A 93 -2.38 7.52 10.52
CA ASP A 93 -3.30 6.63 9.80
C ASP A 93 -4.36 5.99 10.72
N PHE A 94 -4.78 4.73 10.50
CA PHE A 94 -5.63 3.89 11.38
C PHE A 94 -6.91 4.59 11.90
N PRO A 95 -7.80 5.06 11.02
CA PRO A 95 -8.81 6.07 11.32
C PRO A 95 -9.89 5.64 12.32
N GLU A 96 -10.31 4.37 12.32
CA GLU A 96 -11.41 3.92 13.18
C GLU A 96 -11.03 3.96 14.67
N PHE A 97 -9.80 3.59 14.98
CA PHE A 97 -9.26 3.66 16.33
C PHE A 97 -8.88 5.09 16.71
N ASN A 98 -8.15 5.75 15.84
CA ASN A 98 -7.54 7.05 16.09
C ASN A 98 -8.59 8.14 16.30
N LEU A 99 -9.69 8.18 15.56
CA LEU A 99 -10.76 9.14 15.78
C LEU A 99 -11.53 8.92 17.10
N ARG A 100 -11.60 7.68 17.60
CA ARG A 100 -12.14 7.39 18.94
C ARG A 100 -11.21 7.91 20.04
N LEU A 101 -9.91 7.69 19.87
CA LEU A 101 -8.91 8.16 20.81
C LEU A 101 -8.82 9.69 20.84
N ALA A 102 -8.93 10.35 19.67
CA ALA A 102 -9.03 11.80 19.56
C ALA A 102 -10.18 12.40 20.37
N ARG A 103 -11.38 11.74 20.33
CA ARG A 103 -12.52 12.18 21.16
C ARG A 103 -12.22 12.12 22.66
N ALA A 104 -11.51 11.08 23.11
CA ALA A 104 -11.10 10.98 24.50
C ALA A 104 -10.05 12.04 24.85
N ALA A 105 -9.02 12.23 24.02
CA ALA A 105 -7.97 13.23 24.23
C ALA A 105 -8.56 14.66 24.33
N ARG A 106 -9.54 14.98 23.47
CA ARG A 106 -10.21 16.28 23.48
C ARG A 106 -10.93 16.58 24.79
N ARG A 107 -11.56 15.56 25.43
CA ARG A 107 -12.19 15.72 26.76
C ARG A 107 -11.18 16.07 27.85
N HIS A 108 -9.95 15.64 27.68
CA HIS A 108 -8.83 15.97 28.56
C HIS A 108 -8.04 17.21 28.11
N ARG A 109 -8.53 17.97 27.11
CA ARG A 109 -7.89 19.17 26.55
C ARG A 109 -6.45 18.89 26.06
N ILE A 110 -6.20 17.73 25.47
CA ILE A 110 -4.92 17.37 24.87
C ILE A 110 -5.00 17.78 23.40
N PRO A 111 -4.05 18.58 22.87
CA PRO A 111 -3.95 18.87 21.44
C PRO A 111 -3.75 17.60 20.64
N VAL A 112 -4.49 17.47 19.53
CA VAL A 112 -4.44 16.30 18.66
C VAL A 112 -3.98 16.70 17.27
N VAL A 113 -2.86 16.11 16.84
CA VAL A 113 -2.32 16.23 15.49
C VAL A 113 -2.60 14.95 14.74
N TYR A 114 -3.08 15.04 13.51
CA TYR A 114 -3.33 13.86 12.67
C TYR A 114 -2.38 13.88 11.47
N PHE A 115 -1.45 12.94 11.44
CA PHE A 115 -0.52 12.71 10.34
C PHE A 115 -1.03 11.55 9.47
N ILE A 116 -1.03 11.71 8.16
CA ILE A 116 -1.64 10.79 7.19
C ILE A 116 -3.13 10.59 7.53
N PRO A 117 -3.95 11.63 7.27
CA PRO A 117 -5.35 11.63 7.69
C PRO A 117 -6.19 10.63 6.89
N PRO A 118 -7.40 10.28 7.39
CA PRO A 118 -8.32 9.43 6.65
C PRO A 118 -8.62 9.98 5.26
N GLN A 119 -8.75 9.11 4.28
CA GLN A 119 -9.08 9.43 2.90
C GLN A 119 -10.56 9.86 2.76
N ILE A 120 -10.92 11.00 3.38
CA ILE A 120 -12.29 11.53 3.38
C ILE A 120 -12.76 11.93 1.97
N TRP A 121 -11.84 12.15 1.05
CA TRP A 121 -12.09 12.49 -0.34
C TRP A 121 -12.58 11.27 -1.15
N ALA A 122 -12.18 10.05 -0.75
CA ALA A 122 -12.60 8.81 -1.40
C ALA A 122 -13.97 8.34 -0.90
N TRP A 123 -14.21 8.41 0.41
CA TRP A 123 -15.44 7.93 1.03
C TRP A 123 -15.65 8.56 2.42
N ARG A 124 -16.90 8.54 2.91
CA ARG A 124 -17.24 9.08 4.25
C ARG A 124 -16.84 10.55 4.46
N GLY A 125 -17.00 11.40 3.46
CA GLY A 125 -16.65 12.83 3.53
C GLY A 125 -17.28 13.58 4.73
N TRP A 126 -18.40 13.09 5.29
CA TRP A 126 -19.03 13.65 6.49
C TRP A 126 -18.12 13.61 7.74
N ARG A 127 -17.10 12.74 7.77
CA ARG A 127 -16.13 12.67 8.88
C ARG A 127 -15.36 13.96 9.09
N VAL A 128 -15.18 14.77 8.06
CA VAL A 128 -14.48 16.04 8.16
C VAL A 128 -15.09 16.98 9.20
N HIS A 129 -16.41 16.96 9.37
CA HIS A 129 -17.10 17.78 10.39
C HIS A 129 -16.76 17.33 11.82
N ALA A 130 -16.57 16.02 12.03
CA ALA A 130 -16.09 15.52 13.32
C ALA A 130 -14.63 15.91 13.55
N MET A 131 -13.78 15.84 12.52
CA MET A 131 -12.36 16.19 12.59
C MET A 131 -12.15 17.66 12.98
N ARG A 132 -12.97 18.58 12.49
CA ARG A 132 -12.95 19.99 12.89
C ARG A 132 -13.02 20.21 14.40
N ARG A 133 -13.81 19.39 15.10
CA ARG A 133 -14.01 19.51 16.56
C ARG A 133 -12.96 18.76 17.35
N LEU A 134 -12.28 17.81 16.77
CA LEU A 134 -11.40 16.88 17.45
C LEU A 134 -9.93 17.24 17.29
N LEU A 135 -9.54 17.74 16.11
CA LEU A 135 -8.16 17.92 15.73
C LEU A 135 -7.71 19.37 15.90
N SER A 136 -6.49 19.54 16.38
CA SER A 136 -5.81 20.82 16.44
C SER A 136 -5.06 21.12 15.14
N LEU A 137 -4.60 20.06 14.44
CA LEU A 137 -3.90 20.19 13.16
C LEU A 137 -3.99 18.86 12.40
N VAL A 138 -4.15 18.96 11.08
CA VAL A 138 -3.98 17.86 10.13
C VAL A 138 -2.68 18.09 9.36
N LEU A 139 -1.82 17.08 9.30
CA LEU A 139 -0.64 17.03 8.44
C LEU A 139 -1.01 16.21 7.21
N ALA A 140 -1.44 16.91 6.16
CA ALA A 140 -1.89 16.33 4.90
C ALA A 140 -0.69 15.93 4.04
N VAL A 141 -0.78 14.76 3.41
CA VAL A 141 0.30 14.18 2.61
C VAL A 141 0.05 14.23 1.11
N PHE A 142 -1.19 14.52 0.69
CA PHE A 142 -1.51 14.73 -0.73
C PHE A 142 -1.82 16.21 -1.02
N PRO A 143 -1.36 16.74 -2.17
CA PRO A 143 -1.48 18.16 -2.49
C PRO A 143 -2.94 18.64 -2.64
N PHE A 144 -3.87 17.75 -2.96
CA PHE A 144 -5.29 18.06 -3.11
C PHE A 144 -6.08 18.04 -1.79
N GLU A 145 -5.51 17.54 -0.69
CA GLU A 145 -6.18 17.42 0.61
C GLU A 145 -6.36 18.77 1.34
N PRO A 146 -5.36 19.67 1.40
CA PRO A 146 -5.49 20.93 2.14
C PRO A 146 -6.72 21.78 1.79
N PRO A 147 -7.11 21.95 0.52
CA PRO A 147 -8.34 22.69 0.18
C PRO A 147 -9.60 22.04 0.77
N LEU A 148 -9.65 20.71 0.85
CA LEU A 148 -10.80 19.99 1.42
C LEU A 148 -10.92 20.24 2.92
N TYR A 149 -9.82 20.15 3.65
CA TYR A 149 -9.79 20.40 5.10
C TYR A 149 -10.06 21.87 5.42
N ARG A 150 -9.47 22.81 4.68
CA ARG A 150 -9.70 24.26 4.86
C ARG A 150 -11.16 24.64 4.67
N ARG A 151 -11.83 24.14 3.61
CA ARG A 151 -13.27 24.36 3.37
C ARG A 151 -14.14 23.84 4.52
N ALA A 152 -13.70 22.79 5.19
CA ALA A 152 -14.39 22.24 6.35
C ALA A 152 -14.04 22.94 7.67
N GLY A 153 -13.14 23.94 7.66
CA GLY A 153 -12.67 24.66 8.83
C GLY A 153 -11.78 23.82 9.76
N VAL A 154 -11.05 22.85 9.19
CA VAL A 154 -10.05 22.04 9.90
C VAL A 154 -8.67 22.66 9.66
N PRO A 155 -7.91 22.99 10.72
CA PRO A 155 -6.53 23.43 10.57
C PRO A 155 -5.69 22.36 9.86
N VAL A 156 -4.98 22.75 8.78
CA VAL A 156 -4.23 21.81 7.95
C VAL A 156 -2.94 22.43 7.43
N ALA A 157 -1.88 21.65 7.44
CA ALA A 157 -0.61 21.93 6.76
C ALA A 157 -0.34 20.79 5.75
N TYR A 158 0.16 21.14 4.58
CA TYR A 158 0.72 20.18 3.63
C TYR A 158 2.17 19.93 4.01
N VAL A 159 2.55 18.66 4.17
CA VAL A 159 3.89 18.27 4.64
C VAL A 159 4.63 17.36 3.64
N GLY A 160 4.04 17.12 2.46
CA GLY A 160 4.58 16.15 1.52
C GLY A 160 4.26 14.71 1.91
N HIS A 161 4.55 13.79 1.00
CA HIS A 161 4.26 12.37 1.24
C HIS A 161 5.51 11.66 1.76
N PRO A 162 5.44 10.97 2.92
CA PRO A 162 6.61 10.35 3.56
C PRO A 162 7.27 9.23 2.74
N LEU A 163 6.62 8.72 1.70
CA LEU A 163 7.24 7.80 0.74
C LEU A 163 8.37 8.45 -0.05
N VAL A 164 8.36 9.77 -0.25
CA VAL A 164 9.44 10.49 -0.94
C VAL A 164 10.75 10.29 -0.17
N ASP A 165 10.70 10.47 1.16
CA ASP A 165 11.85 10.23 2.05
C ASP A 165 12.24 8.75 2.11
N ALA A 166 11.24 7.87 2.25
CA ALA A 166 11.47 6.43 2.36
C ALA A 166 12.16 5.86 1.11
N LEU A 167 11.92 6.46 -0.06
CA LEU A 167 12.47 6.02 -1.34
C LEU A 167 13.70 6.82 -1.79
N ALA A 168 14.11 7.87 -1.06
CA ALA A 168 15.28 8.68 -1.39
C ALA A 168 16.57 7.83 -1.54
N ASN A 169 16.68 6.77 -0.74
CA ASN A 169 17.80 5.82 -0.76
C ASN A 169 17.44 4.49 -1.45
N ALA A 170 16.40 4.46 -2.27
CA ALA A 170 16.05 3.25 -3.01
C ALA A 170 17.17 2.84 -3.98
N PRO A 171 17.35 1.54 -4.26
CA PRO A 171 18.42 1.08 -5.14
C PRO A 171 18.27 1.65 -6.56
N THR A 172 19.37 1.82 -7.25
CA THR A 172 19.33 2.07 -8.70
C THR A 172 18.85 0.81 -9.42
N ARG A 173 18.35 0.96 -10.65
CA ARG A 173 17.91 -0.18 -11.47
C ARG A 173 19.03 -1.22 -11.65
N ALA A 174 20.25 -0.77 -11.94
CA ALA A 174 21.40 -1.65 -12.11
C ALA A 174 21.73 -2.43 -10.82
N ALA A 175 21.75 -1.74 -9.68
CA ALA A 175 22.00 -2.38 -8.39
C ALA A 175 20.89 -3.40 -8.01
N ALA A 176 19.63 -3.07 -8.27
CA ALA A 176 18.50 -3.97 -8.04
C ALA A 176 18.60 -5.23 -8.92
N ARG A 177 18.88 -5.07 -10.21
CA ARG A 177 19.09 -6.20 -11.14
C ARG A 177 20.25 -7.10 -10.71
N ALA A 178 21.38 -6.52 -10.36
CA ALA A 178 22.54 -7.28 -9.88
C ALA A 178 22.22 -8.10 -8.62
N ARG A 179 21.50 -7.52 -7.64
CA ARG A 179 21.09 -8.24 -6.42
C ARG A 179 20.13 -9.40 -6.70
N LEU A 180 19.31 -9.28 -7.73
CA LEU A 180 18.32 -10.28 -8.11
C LEU A 180 18.88 -11.29 -9.14
N GLY A 181 20.15 -11.18 -9.52
CA GLY A 181 20.80 -12.08 -10.48
C GLY A 181 20.26 -11.95 -11.90
N LEU A 182 19.86 -10.73 -12.30
CA LEU A 182 19.32 -10.44 -13.62
C LEU A 182 20.40 -9.82 -14.53
N ALA A 183 20.36 -10.18 -15.81
CA ALA A 183 21.18 -9.51 -16.82
C ALA A 183 20.63 -8.11 -17.13
N PRO A 184 21.47 -7.17 -17.62
CA PRO A 184 21.05 -5.81 -17.96
C PRO A 184 19.94 -5.75 -19.02
N ASP A 185 19.90 -6.73 -19.92
CA ASP A 185 19.00 -6.85 -21.07
C ASP A 185 17.81 -7.81 -20.82
N ASP A 186 17.73 -8.47 -19.67
CA ASP A 186 16.58 -9.28 -19.31
C ASP A 186 15.27 -8.45 -19.40
N VAL A 187 14.24 -8.99 -20.02
CA VAL A 187 12.88 -8.45 -19.91
C VAL A 187 12.25 -8.95 -18.62
N VAL A 188 11.87 -8.03 -17.74
CA VAL A 188 11.44 -8.36 -16.37
C VAL A 188 10.03 -7.90 -16.10
N LEU A 189 9.14 -8.83 -15.76
CA LEU A 189 7.79 -8.59 -15.28
C LEU A 189 7.73 -8.80 -13.78
N GLY A 190 7.33 -7.78 -13.04
CA GLY A 190 7.15 -7.84 -11.59
C GLY A 190 5.69 -8.07 -11.18
N LEU A 191 5.47 -8.86 -10.15
CA LEU A 191 4.16 -9.09 -9.54
C LEU A 191 4.15 -8.53 -8.12
N LEU A 192 3.16 -7.70 -7.82
CA LEU A 192 2.93 -7.07 -6.51
C LEU A 192 1.53 -7.43 -6.03
N PRO A 193 1.29 -8.68 -5.56
CA PRO A 193 -0.06 -9.22 -5.33
C PRO A 193 -0.73 -8.68 -4.06
N GLY A 194 -0.05 -7.86 -3.27
CA GLY A 194 -0.56 -7.28 -2.05
C GLY A 194 0.14 -7.76 -0.79
N SER A 195 -0.34 -7.25 0.35
CA SER A 195 0.23 -7.50 1.68
C SER A 195 -0.70 -8.30 2.61
N ARG A 196 -1.92 -8.59 2.18
CA ARG A 196 -2.93 -9.34 2.95
C ARG A 196 -3.27 -10.66 2.25
N HIS A 197 -3.49 -11.72 3.02
CA HIS A 197 -3.88 -13.03 2.50
C HIS A 197 -5.07 -12.92 1.52
N SER A 198 -6.11 -12.17 1.89
CA SER A 198 -7.30 -12.00 1.06
C SER A 198 -7.06 -11.23 -0.26
N GLU A 199 -6.05 -10.38 -0.34
CA GLU A 199 -5.61 -9.73 -1.58
C GLU A 199 -4.93 -10.75 -2.48
N ILE A 200 -3.98 -11.49 -1.92
CA ILE A 200 -3.21 -12.54 -2.61
C ILE A 200 -4.12 -13.62 -3.19
N GLU A 201 -5.03 -14.19 -2.36
CA GLU A 201 -5.97 -15.22 -2.79
C GLU A 201 -6.86 -14.79 -3.97
N ARG A 202 -7.14 -13.50 -4.11
CA ARG A 202 -8.02 -12.99 -5.18
C ARG A 202 -7.27 -12.49 -6.39
N ALA A 203 -6.14 -11.82 -6.20
CA ALA A 203 -5.40 -11.18 -7.29
C ALA A 203 -4.35 -12.11 -7.91
N LEU A 204 -3.61 -12.88 -7.09
CA LEU A 204 -2.50 -13.69 -7.58
C LEU A 204 -2.91 -14.78 -8.59
N PRO A 205 -4.05 -15.48 -8.47
CA PRO A 205 -4.45 -16.46 -9.48
C PRO A 205 -4.59 -15.86 -10.88
N VAL A 206 -5.25 -14.71 -11.01
CA VAL A 206 -5.41 -14.04 -12.31
C VAL A 206 -4.10 -13.44 -12.81
N MET A 207 -3.24 -12.94 -11.91
CA MET A 207 -1.89 -12.47 -12.27
C MET A 207 -1.01 -13.62 -12.79
N ARG A 208 -1.04 -14.77 -12.11
CA ARG A 208 -0.32 -15.99 -12.55
C ARG A 208 -0.75 -16.44 -13.95
N ASP A 209 -2.06 -16.50 -14.18
CA ASP A 209 -2.60 -16.95 -15.45
C ASP A 209 -2.25 -15.94 -16.59
N ALA A 210 -2.26 -14.63 -16.29
CA ALA A 210 -1.79 -13.60 -17.21
C ALA A 210 -0.29 -13.73 -17.50
N VAL A 211 0.53 -14.00 -16.49
CA VAL A 211 1.97 -14.28 -16.65
C VAL A 211 2.19 -15.48 -17.55
N ALA A 212 1.44 -16.57 -17.38
CA ALA A 212 1.54 -17.74 -18.25
C ALA A 212 1.25 -17.40 -19.71
N ALA A 213 0.21 -16.58 -19.97
CA ALA A 213 -0.12 -16.12 -21.32
C ALA A 213 0.99 -15.22 -21.92
N ILE A 214 1.55 -14.31 -21.11
CA ILE A 214 2.64 -13.42 -21.53
C ILE A 214 3.90 -14.21 -21.86
N THR A 215 4.31 -15.14 -20.98
CA THR A 215 5.54 -15.91 -21.13
C THR A 215 5.45 -16.96 -22.24
N ALA A 216 4.27 -17.45 -22.58
CA ALA A 216 4.05 -18.30 -23.76
C ALA A 216 4.44 -17.59 -25.06
N GLN A 217 4.18 -16.30 -25.15
CA GLN A 217 4.53 -15.47 -26.32
C GLN A 217 5.95 -14.87 -26.22
N ARG A 218 6.44 -14.64 -25.00
CA ARG A 218 7.73 -13.97 -24.70
C ARG A 218 8.58 -14.85 -23.78
N ARG A 219 9.16 -15.92 -24.34
CA ARG A 219 9.86 -17.00 -23.61
C ARG A 219 11.04 -16.53 -22.74
N HIS A 220 11.61 -15.36 -23.02
CA HIS A 220 12.76 -14.80 -22.28
C HIS A 220 12.33 -13.82 -21.17
N THR A 221 11.03 -13.70 -20.90
CA THR A 221 10.56 -12.83 -19.81
C THR A 221 10.86 -13.47 -18.46
N ARG A 222 11.62 -12.75 -17.63
CA ARG A 222 11.88 -13.11 -16.23
C ARG A 222 10.72 -12.61 -15.37
N VAL A 223 10.24 -13.44 -14.48
CA VAL A 223 9.10 -13.10 -13.61
C VAL A 223 9.57 -13.01 -12.18
N LEU A 224 9.36 -11.86 -11.57
CA LEU A 224 9.66 -11.60 -10.16
C LEU A 224 8.36 -11.41 -9.38
N LEU A 225 8.29 -11.91 -8.16
CA LEU A 225 7.19 -11.66 -7.24
C LEU A 225 7.71 -11.04 -5.95
N ALA A 226 7.19 -9.89 -5.59
CA ALA A 226 7.51 -9.25 -4.33
C ALA A 226 6.64 -9.80 -3.20
N LEU A 227 7.30 -10.34 -2.17
CA LEU A 227 6.68 -10.79 -0.93
C LEU A 227 6.68 -9.67 0.10
N ALA A 228 5.50 -9.21 0.50
CA ALA A 228 5.41 -8.28 1.62
C ALA A 228 5.93 -8.94 2.92
N PRO A 229 6.52 -8.16 3.86
CA PRO A 229 7.08 -8.72 5.09
C PRO A 229 6.08 -9.52 5.94
N THR A 230 4.79 -9.16 5.85
CA THR A 230 3.69 -9.78 6.59
C THR A 230 3.15 -11.06 5.95
N VAL A 231 3.66 -11.45 4.77
CA VAL A 231 3.13 -12.56 3.97
C VAL A 231 4.02 -13.79 4.11
N ASP A 232 3.38 -14.94 4.34
CA ASP A 232 4.05 -16.23 4.31
C ASP A 232 4.31 -16.67 2.86
N GLY A 233 5.58 -16.94 2.54
CA GLY A 233 5.99 -17.41 1.22
C GLY A 233 5.35 -18.73 0.82
N THR A 234 5.19 -19.65 1.77
CA THR A 234 4.56 -20.95 1.55
C THR A 234 3.11 -20.81 1.09
N HIS A 235 2.38 -19.85 1.65
CA HIS A 235 1.02 -19.56 1.20
C HIS A 235 1.00 -19.07 -0.26
N VAL A 236 1.92 -18.20 -0.64
CA VAL A 236 2.06 -17.70 -2.02
C VAL A 236 2.41 -18.83 -2.97
N GLU A 237 3.32 -19.74 -2.59
CA GLU A 237 3.65 -20.93 -3.38
C GLU A 237 2.44 -21.83 -3.60
N CYS A 238 1.63 -22.07 -2.57
CA CYS A 238 0.38 -22.83 -2.70
C CYS A 238 -0.60 -22.18 -3.69
N VAL A 239 -0.73 -20.84 -3.66
CA VAL A 239 -1.60 -20.11 -4.60
C VAL A 239 -1.05 -20.18 -6.03
N LEU A 240 0.27 -20.06 -6.21
CA LEU A 240 0.91 -20.19 -7.52
C LEU A 240 0.76 -21.60 -8.09
N ALA A 241 0.83 -22.64 -7.25
CA ALA A 241 0.69 -24.06 -7.64
C ALA A 241 -0.77 -24.48 -7.85
N SER A 242 -1.76 -23.70 -7.40
CA SER A 242 -3.17 -24.07 -7.56
C SER A 242 -3.59 -24.11 -9.03
N ALA A 243 -4.60 -24.93 -9.35
CA ALA A 243 -5.13 -25.04 -10.71
C ALA A 243 -5.61 -23.67 -11.26
N PRO A 244 -5.55 -23.43 -12.59
CA PRO A 244 -6.03 -22.20 -13.22
C PRO A 244 -7.46 -21.88 -12.79
N ALA A 245 -7.75 -20.60 -12.54
CA ALA A 245 -9.05 -20.13 -12.05
C ALA A 245 -10.20 -20.29 -13.06
N GLY A 246 -9.91 -20.66 -14.30
CA GLY A 246 -10.83 -20.96 -15.38
C GLY A 246 -10.88 -22.45 -15.71
N GLY A 247 -11.48 -23.26 -14.85
CA GLY A 247 -11.76 -24.66 -15.15
C GLY A 247 -12.87 -24.82 -16.19
N ARG A 248 -12.54 -24.64 -17.46
CA ARG A 248 -13.19 -25.23 -18.63
C ARG A 248 -12.19 -25.21 -19.79
N THR A 249 -11.29 -26.18 -19.81
CA THR A 249 -10.71 -26.57 -21.08
C THR A 249 -11.85 -27.15 -21.93
N SER A 250 -12.41 -26.34 -22.81
CA SER A 250 -13.14 -26.85 -23.99
C SER A 250 -12.10 -27.50 -24.87
N ARG A 251 -11.75 -28.74 -24.55
CA ARG A 251 -11.03 -29.61 -25.49
C ARG A 251 -12.03 -30.00 -26.55
N PRO A 252 -11.82 -29.62 -27.82
CA PRO A 252 -12.65 -30.13 -28.88
C PRO A 252 -12.49 -31.64 -28.95
N PRO A 253 -13.57 -32.40 -29.12
CA PRO A 253 -13.49 -33.83 -29.29
C PRO A 253 -12.92 -34.14 -30.68
N GLY A 254 -11.77 -34.82 -30.73
CA GLY A 254 -11.25 -35.41 -31.95
C GLY A 254 -10.08 -34.68 -32.58
N GLY A 255 -8.87 -35.10 -32.25
CA GLY A 255 -7.62 -34.76 -32.93
C GLY A 255 -6.48 -35.51 -32.30
N ALA A 256 -6.17 -36.71 -32.82
CA ALA A 256 -4.97 -37.45 -32.45
C ALA A 256 -3.74 -36.77 -33.08
N GLY A 257 -2.65 -36.67 -32.29
CA GLY A 257 -1.31 -36.47 -32.83
C GLY A 257 -0.76 -35.05 -32.69
N GLY A 258 0.00 -34.82 -31.61
CA GLY A 258 0.89 -33.67 -31.50
C GLY A 258 1.58 -33.73 -30.14
N LEU A 259 2.84 -34.18 -30.09
CA LEU A 259 3.77 -34.10 -28.96
C LEU A 259 4.11 -32.62 -28.69
N GLY A 260 3.14 -31.89 -28.19
CA GLY A 260 3.32 -30.55 -27.64
C GLY A 260 3.21 -30.69 -26.12
N GLY A 261 4.32 -30.74 -25.39
CA GLY A 261 4.33 -30.71 -23.95
C GLY A 261 3.54 -29.51 -23.47
N SER A 262 2.70 -29.68 -22.47
CA SER A 262 2.05 -28.56 -21.77
C SER A 262 3.13 -27.54 -21.43
N PRO A 263 2.93 -26.25 -21.69
CA PRO A 263 3.94 -25.25 -21.37
C PRO A 263 4.29 -25.35 -19.90
N GLU A 264 5.57 -25.49 -19.63
CA GLU A 264 6.10 -25.54 -18.26
C GLU A 264 5.65 -24.24 -17.55
N PRO A 265 5.13 -24.33 -16.31
CA PRO A 265 4.68 -23.13 -15.63
C PRO A 265 5.84 -22.13 -15.50
N PRO A 266 5.60 -20.84 -15.69
CA PRO A 266 6.66 -19.84 -15.68
C PRO A 266 7.38 -19.85 -14.34
N LYS A 267 8.73 -19.86 -14.38
CA LYS A 267 9.54 -19.78 -13.17
C LYS A 267 9.38 -18.40 -12.55
N VAL A 268 8.69 -18.33 -11.42
CA VAL A 268 8.51 -17.11 -10.63
C VAL A 268 9.57 -17.05 -9.54
N GLN A 269 10.45 -16.06 -9.61
CA GLN A 269 11.42 -15.80 -8.56
C GLN A 269 10.80 -14.89 -7.50
N MET A 270 10.66 -15.38 -6.28
CA MET A 270 10.14 -14.60 -5.16
C MET A 270 11.26 -13.84 -4.43
N SER A 271 10.98 -12.61 -4.00
CA SER A 271 11.91 -11.79 -3.22
C SER A 271 11.17 -10.95 -2.18
N ARG A 272 11.75 -10.81 -0.99
CA ARG A 272 11.29 -9.89 0.05
C ARG A 272 11.84 -8.46 -0.13
N ALA A 273 12.79 -8.27 -1.04
CA ALA A 273 13.32 -6.96 -1.40
C ALA A 273 12.37 -6.26 -2.38
N THR A 274 11.22 -5.82 -1.90
CA THR A 274 10.13 -5.26 -2.71
C THR A 274 10.59 -4.12 -3.63
N TYR A 275 11.43 -3.22 -3.13
CA TYR A 275 11.95 -2.10 -3.93
C TYR A 275 12.95 -2.54 -4.99
N ASP A 276 13.72 -3.62 -4.74
CA ASP A 276 14.58 -4.21 -5.77
C ASP A 276 13.73 -4.82 -6.89
N VAL A 277 12.63 -5.54 -6.55
CA VAL A 277 11.70 -6.08 -7.56
C VAL A 277 11.07 -4.97 -8.39
N MET A 278 10.57 -3.91 -7.76
CA MET A 278 10.00 -2.75 -8.47
C MET A 278 11.03 -2.11 -9.42
N ARG A 279 12.23 -1.81 -8.92
CA ARG A 279 13.29 -1.15 -9.70
C ARG A 279 13.84 -2.01 -10.83
N ALA A 280 13.94 -3.33 -10.63
CA ALA A 280 14.45 -4.25 -11.64
C ALA A 280 13.47 -4.47 -12.79
N ALA A 281 12.16 -4.39 -12.52
CA ALA A 281 11.10 -4.67 -13.49
C ALA A 281 11.02 -3.62 -14.60
N ASP A 282 10.65 -4.07 -15.79
CA ASP A 282 10.26 -3.22 -16.93
C ASP A 282 8.81 -2.77 -16.80
N VAL A 283 7.96 -3.70 -16.32
CA VAL A 283 6.54 -3.49 -16.04
C VAL A 283 6.19 -4.25 -14.76
N VAL A 284 5.29 -3.72 -13.96
CA VAL A 284 4.72 -4.45 -12.81
C VAL A 284 3.20 -4.60 -12.96
N ILE A 285 2.67 -5.73 -12.53
CA ILE A 285 1.25 -5.92 -12.26
C ILE A 285 1.08 -5.79 -10.75
N ALA A 286 0.36 -4.77 -10.31
CA ALA A 286 0.23 -4.43 -8.90
C ALA A 286 -1.23 -4.43 -8.45
N THR A 287 -1.49 -4.82 -7.20
CA THR A 287 -2.80 -4.56 -6.56
C THR A 287 -2.93 -3.08 -6.21
N SER A 288 -4.18 -2.60 -6.07
CA SER A 288 -4.42 -1.23 -5.61
C SER A 288 -3.99 -1.06 -4.14
N GLY A 289 -3.29 0.04 -3.86
CA GLY A 289 -2.79 0.39 -2.53
C GLY A 289 -1.61 1.34 -2.63
N THR A 290 -0.92 1.53 -1.51
CA THR A 290 0.29 2.36 -1.41
C THR A 290 1.39 1.89 -2.37
N VAL A 291 1.44 0.59 -2.64
CA VAL A 291 2.40 -0.04 -3.55
C VAL A 291 2.39 0.56 -4.96
N THR A 292 1.24 1.04 -5.44
CA THR A 292 1.15 1.72 -6.75
C THR A 292 1.89 3.05 -6.73
N LEU A 293 1.78 3.80 -5.64
CA LEU A 293 2.50 5.06 -5.48
C LEU A 293 4.01 4.82 -5.30
N GLU A 294 4.41 3.78 -4.58
CA GLU A 294 5.81 3.35 -4.45
C GLU A 294 6.43 3.01 -5.80
N ALA A 295 5.74 2.20 -6.62
CA ALA A 295 6.20 1.85 -7.96
C ALA A 295 6.28 3.08 -8.89
N ALA A 296 5.34 4.00 -8.80
CA ALA A 296 5.35 5.25 -9.56
C ALA A 296 6.54 6.15 -9.17
N LEU A 297 6.79 6.34 -7.87
CA LEU A 297 7.94 7.10 -7.36
C LEU A 297 9.28 6.46 -7.75
N LEU A 298 9.31 5.14 -7.88
CA LEU A 298 10.45 4.41 -8.43
C LEU A 298 10.54 4.46 -9.97
N GLY A 299 9.57 5.06 -10.66
CA GLY A 299 9.54 5.20 -12.12
C GLY A 299 9.25 3.91 -12.87
N THR A 300 8.59 2.94 -12.23
CA THR A 300 8.31 1.63 -12.81
C THR A 300 6.91 1.60 -13.43
N PRO A 301 6.78 1.42 -14.75
CA PRO A 301 5.50 1.28 -15.43
C PRO A 301 4.65 0.15 -14.86
N MET A 302 3.32 0.35 -14.85
CA MET A 302 2.44 -0.62 -14.19
C MET A 302 1.07 -0.77 -14.82
N VAL A 303 0.47 -1.93 -14.56
CA VAL A 303 -0.97 -2.22 -14.68
C VAL A 303 -1.51 -2.52 -13.30
N VAL A 304 -2.66 -1.95 -12.96
CA VAL A 304 -3.28 -2.17 -11.64
C VAL A 304 -4.40 -3.19 -11.76
N CYS A 305 -4.30 -4.25 -10.95
CA CYS A 305 -5.30 -5.31 -10.81
C CYS A 305 -5.93 -5.23 -9.42
N TYR A 306 -7.22 -4.96 -9.33
CA TYR A 306 -7.89 -4.85 -8.04
C TYR A 306 -9.09 -5.78 -7.93
N LYS A 307 -8.94 -6.83 -7.13
CA LYS A 307 -9.98 -7.80 -6.82
C LYS A 307 -10.29 -7.83 -5.33
N VAL A 308 -11.59 -7.68 -5.02
CA VAL A 308 -12.12 -7.73 -3.64
C VAL A 308 -13.29 -8.70 -3.58
N SER A 309 -13.88 -8.92 -2.39
CA SER A 309 -15.11 -9.71 -2.31
C SER A 309 -16.26 -9.02 -3.07
N ARG A 310 -17.20 -9.79 -3.59
CA ARG A 310 -18.39 -9.24 -4.30
C ARG A 310 -19.15 -8.21 -3.48
N LEU A 311 -19.28 -8.45 -2.17
CA LEU A 311 -19.93 -7.51 -1.26
C LEU A 311 -19.12 -6.21 -1.14
N THR A 312 -17.82 -6.32 -0.96
CA THR A 312 -16.91 -5.16 -0.91
C THR A 312 -16.94 -4.38 -2.22
N ALA A 313 -16.96 -5.07 -3.37
CA ALA A 313 -17.05 -4.42 -4.68
C ALA A 313 -18.35 -3.63 -4.84
N CYS A 314 -19.48 -4.19 -4.43
CA CYS A 314 -20.76 -3.51 -4.42
C CYS A 314 -20.73 -2.25 -3.53
N MET A 315 -20.15 -2.37 -2.34
CA MET A 315 -19.96 -1.24 -1.43
C MET A 315 -19.04 -0.15 -2.04
N ILE A 316 -17.93 -0.55 -2.67
CA ILE A 316 -17.01 0.38 -3.34
C ILE A 316 -17.75 1.14 -4.44
N ARG A 317 -18.44 0.43 -5.34
CA ARG A 317 -19.24 1.04 -6.43
C ARG A 317 -20.30 2.04 -5.92
N SER A 318 -20.87 1.79 -4.72
CA SER A 318 -21.91 2.63 -4.15
C SER A 318 -21.40 3.80 -3.31
N LEU A 319 -20.25 3.65 -2.65
CA LEU A 319 -19.78 4.58 -1.63
C LEU A 319 -18.55 5.40 -2.06
N VAL A 320 -17.72 4.87 -2.97
CA VAL A 320 -16.52 5.57 -3.44
C VAL A 320 -16.91 6.59 -4.50
N ARG A 321 -16.45 7.83 -4.30
CA ARG A 321 -16.81 8.99 -5.13
C ARG A 321 -15.73 9.37 -6.15
N VAL A 322 -14.60 8.69 -6.11
CA VAL A 322 -13.50 8.91 -7.05
C VAL A 322 -13.57 7.90 -8.19
N PRO A 323 -13.27 8.27 -9.42
CA PRO A 323 -13.37 7.38 -10.57
C PRO A 323 -12.24 6.36 -10.67
N TRP A 324 -11.22 6.47 -9.81
CA TRP A 324 -10.03 5.62 -9.82
C TRP A 324 -9.84 4.87 -8.51
N MET A 325 -9.12 3.73 -8.59
CA MET A 325 -8.80 2.88 -7.43
C MET A 325 -7.33 3.02 -7.02
N SER A 326 -6.39 3.25 -7.94
CA SER A 326 -4.98 3.44 -7.61
C SER A 326 -4.69 4.83 -7.10
N LEU A 327 -3.79 4.93 -6.13
CA LEU A 327 -3.31 6.22 -5.64
C LEU A 327 -2.64 7.04 -6.74
N VAL A 328 -2.01 6.40 -7.72
CA VAL A 328 -1.39 7.09 -8.87
C VAL A 328 -2.41 7.90 -9.64
N ASN A 329 -3.50 7.28 -10.10
CA ASN A 329 -4.53 7.98 -10.88
C ASN A 329 -5.28 9.02 -10.04
N ILE A 330 -5.54 8.70 -8.76
CA ILE A 330 -6.19 9.61 -7.82
C ILE A 330 -5.34 10.87 -7.60
N VAL A 331 -4.04 10.72 -7.32
CA VAL A 331 -3.14 11.85 -7.07
C VAL A 331 -2.92 12.66 -8.35
N ALA A 332 -2.79 11.98 -9.50
CA ALA A 332 -2.66 12.64 -10.79
C ALA A 332 -3.95 13.35 -11.26
N GLY A 333 -5.13 13.00 -10.69
CA GLY A 333 -6.43 13.52 -11.11
C GLY A 333 -6.83 13.10 -12.53
N ARG A 334 -6.16 12.09 -13.10
CA ARG A 334 -6.38 11.54 -14.45
C ARG A 334 -5.93 10.09 -14.53
N ALA A 335 -6.38 9.38 -15.57
CA ALA A 335 -5.91 8.03 -15.86
C ALA A 335 -4.45 8.09 -16.38
N VAL A 336 -3.51 7.67 -15.56
CA VAL A 336 -2.08 7.53 -15.88
C VAL A 336 -1.72 6.08 -16.13
N VAL A 337 -2.28 5.19 -15.32
CA VAL A 337 -2.06 3.75 -15.41
C VAL A 337 -3.38 3.01 -15.69
N PRO A 338 -3.37 1.91 -16.45
CA PRO A 338 -4.54 1.06 -16.62
C PRO A 338 -4.97 0.47 -15.26
N GLU A 339 -6.27 0.53 -14.96
CA GLU A 339 -6.87 -0.09 -13.78
C GLU A 339 -7.91 -1.10 -14.19
N LEU A 340 -7.69 -2.34 -13.82
CA LEU A 340 -8.63 -3.44 -14.06
C LEU A 340 -9.27 -3.82 -12.71
N PHE A 341 -10.58 -3.57 -12.60
CA PHE A 341 -11.32 -3.77 -11.35
C PHE A 341 -12.33 -4.90 -11.47
N GLN A 342 -12.29 -5.83 -10.52
CA GLN A 342 -13.25 -6.94 -10.38
C GLN A 342 -13.38 -7.78 -11.67
N ASP A 343 -14.48 -7.56 -12.39
CA ASP A 343 -14.84 -8.35 -13.58
C ASP A 343 -13.99 -7.97 -14.80
N ASP A 344 -13.47 -6.74 -14.85
CA ASP A 344 -12.54 -6.28 -15.88
C ASP A 344 -11.12 -6.85 -15.66
N ALA A 345 -10.78 -7.27 -14.45
CA ALA A 345 -9.50 -7.90 -14.13
C ALA A 345 -9.51 -9.38 -14.54
N THR A 346 -9.56 -9.61 -15.85
CA THR A 346 -9.45 -10.95 -16.45
C THR A 346 -7.98 -11.29 -16.78
N THR A 347 -7.71 -12.56 -17.02
CA THR A 347 -6.39 -13.03 -17.46
C THR A 347 -5.97 -12.35 -18.76
N GLU A 348 -6.89 -12.29 -19.72
CA GLU A 348 -6.67 -11.72 -21.06
C GLU A 348 -6.38 -10.22 -20.96
N ALA A 349 -7.22 -9.45 -20.26
CA ALA A 349 -7.04 -8.01 -20.13
C ALA A 349 -5.72 -7.64 -19.43
N LEU A 350 -5.33 -8.40 -18.38
CA LEU A 350 -4.04 -8.21 -17.72
C LEU A 350 -2.87 -8.57 -18.64
N ALA A 351 -2.99 -9.66 -19.41
CA ALA A 351 -1.94 -10.09 -20.33
C ALA A 351 -1.77 -9.08 -21.47
N ASP A 352 -2.87 -8.56 -22.03
CA ASP A 352 -2.86 -7.59 -23.10
C ASP A 352 -2.23 -6.26 -22.65
N GLU A 353 -2.68 -5.69 -21.52
CA GLU A 353 -2.16 -4.42 -21.03
C GLU A 353 -0.69 -4.52 -20.58
N ALA A 354 -0.32 -5.57 -19.84
CA ALA A 354 1.07 -5.76 -19.42
C ALA A 354 1.96 -6.11 -20.63
N GLY A 355 1.48 -6.92 -21.56
CA GLY A 355 2.16 -7.25 -22.82
C GLY A 355 2.39 -6.00 -23.67
N ARG A 356 1.39 -5.15 -23.84
CA ARG A 356 1.50 -3.87 -24.53
C ARG A 356 2.58 -2.99 -23.92
N LEU A 357 2.61 -2.87 -22.59
CA LEU A 357 3.66 -2.10 -21.90
C LEU A 357 5.04 -2.73 -22.06
N LEU A 358 5.16 -4.06 -22.13
CA LEU A 358 6.46 -4.70 -22.35
C LEU A 358 7.00 -4.43 -23.76
N ASP A 359 6.12 -4.37 -24.77
CA ASP A 359 6.50 -4.18 -26.18
C ASP A 359 6.65 -2.69 -26.56
N ASP A 360 5.83 -1.80 -25.98
CA ASP A 360 5.77 -0.37 -26.34
C ASP A 360 6.57 0.50 -25.37
N ALA A 361 7.79 0.85 -25.77
CA ALA A 361 8.65 1.77 -25.01
C ALA A 361 8.02 3.16 -24.85
N SER A 362 7.30 3.66 -25.85
CA SER A 362 6.64 4.99 -25.80
C SER A 362 5.54 5.02 -24.75
N ALA A 363 4.75 3.93 -24.64
CA ALA A 363 3.74 3.80 -23.60
C ALA A 363 4.36 3.79 -22.19
N ARG A 364 5.50 3.08 -22.01
CA ARG A 364 6.24 3.13 -20.74
C ARG A 364 6.77 4.52 -20.43
N ASP A 365 7.32 5.22 -21.40
CA ASP A 365 7.89 6.56 -21.19
C ASP A 365 6.80 7.60 -20.90
N THR A 366 5.61 7.42 -21.47
CA THR A 366 4.41 8.21 -21.14
C THR A 366 4.04 8.05 -19.66
N GLN A 367 3.99 6.82 -19.15
CA GLN A 367 3.75 6.59 -17.73
C GLN A 367 4.87 7.20 -16.85
N ARG A 368 6.14 6.99 -17.23
CA ARG A 368 7.29 7.55 -16.49
C ARG A 368 7.27 9.09 -16.44
N ALA A 369 6.86 9.74 -17.52
CA ALA A 369 6.72 11.19 -17.55
C ALA A 369 5.65 11.66 -16.56
N ALA A 370 4.49 11.01 -16.56
CA ALA A 370 3.42 11.30 -15.60
C ALA A 370 3.84 11.00 -14.14
N PHE A 371 4.66 9.97 -13.91
CA PHE A 371 5.18 9.67 -12.57
C PHE A 371 6.16 10.74 -12.07
N ARG A 372 6.98 11.33 -12.95
CA ARG A 372 7.85 12.46 -12.57
C ARG A 372 7.04 13.70 -12.20
N GLU A 373 5.99 14.00 -12.96
CA GLU A 373 5.05 15.09 -12.63
C GLU A 373 4.39 14.86 -11.27
N LEU A 374 3.89 13.65 -11.03
CA LEU A 374 3.29 13.25 -9.76
C LEU A 374 4.28 13.38 -8.59
N ALA A 375 5.52 12.91 -8.77
CA ALA A 375 6.56 12.99 -7.73
C ALA A 375 6.86 14.43 -7.33
N GLY A 376 6.95 15.35 -8.31
CA GLY A 376 7.12 16.79 -8.04
C GLY A 376 5.98 17.41 -7.22
N GLY A 377 4.76 16.87 -7.32
CA GLY A 377 3.62 17.29 -6.52
C GLY A 377 3.58 16.73 -5.09
N LEU A 378 4.34 15.69 -4.80
CA LEU A 378 4.35 15.02 -3.48
C LEU A 378 5.35 15.60 -2.48
N GLY A 379 6.10 16.62 -2.86
CA GLY A 379 7.10 17.29 -2.03
C GLY A 379 8.53 16.82 -2.33
N GLU A 380 9.48 17.50 -1.67
CA GLU A 380 10.89 17.15 -1.73
C GLU A 380 11.29 16.32 -0.49
N PRO A 381 12.35 15.50 -0.57
CA PRO A 381 12.88 14.84 0.63
C PRO A 381 13.35 15.86 1.67
N GLY A 382 13.02 15.64 2.98
CA GLY A 382 13.45 16.59 4.02
C GLY A 382 12.97 16.28 5.43
#